data_40a5f8fdc20bda055f569170bc39c752
#
_entry.id   40a5f8fdc20bda055f569170bc39c752
#
_cell.length_a   1.000
_cell.length_b   1.000
_cell.length_c   1.000
_cell.angle_alpha   90.00
_cell.angle_beta   90.00
_cell.angle_gamma   90.00
#
_symmetry.space_group_name_H-M   'P 1'
#
loop_
_entity.id
_entity.type
_entity.pdbx_description
1 polymer ?
#
loop_
_entity_poly.entity_id
_entity_poly.type
_entity_poly.pdbx_seq_one_letter_code
_entity_poly.pdbx_strand_id
1 'polypeptide(L)'
;IGERVFVYQAQYARLHGTAAEYVAIDTLRAPRLPDNTAFDVGACVGIPILTAHRCVFADGDVAGQWVLVTGGAGRVGYYAIQWAQRAGARVIATASNEADALACSEAGAEQVVNHREPGWGRQVVEQLGGSQIDRVIDVEFGANLPELLDCLRTGATIATYSSTVVPEPILPFRTMMFMDLTVRMVIVYAMPETAKARAVADTQALLVEEGLRHRIAQTLPFAEIARAHEIIEEGSVRGCVVVTL
;
A
#
# COMPACT_ATOMS: atom_id res chain seq x y z
N ILE A 1 6.10 29.87 8.21
CA ILE A 1 5.29 29.75 9.44
C ILE A 1 3.82 29.72 9.01
N GLY A 2 3.03 28.81 9.60
CA GLY A 2 1.61 28.67 9.29
C GLY A 2 1.29 27.86 8.03
N GLU A 3 2.25 27.27 7.37
CA GLU A 3 2.00 26.39 6.24
C GLU A 3 1.45 25.04 6.70
N ARG A 4 0.44 24.56 5.97
CA ARG A 4 -0.12 23.23 6.18
C ARG A 4 0.79 22.20 5.55
N VAL A 5 1.14 21.16 6.32
CA VAL A 5 2.05 20.08 5.85
C VAL A 5 1.53 18.73 6.26
N PHE A 6 1.92 17.69 5.53
CA PHE A 6 1.90 16.32 6.02
C PHE A 6 3.33 15.82 6.19
N VAL A 7 3.53 14.85 7.07
CA VAL A 7 4.88 14.43 7.46
C VAL A 7 5.04 12.93 7.22
N TYR A 8 6.22 12.53 6.76
CA TYR A 8 6.59 11.13 6.67
C TYR A 8 8.00 10.88 7.22
N GLN A 9 8.27 9.67 7.68
CA GLN A 9 9.54 9.27 8.33
C GLN A 9 9.88 10.06 9.60
N ALA A 10 8.90 10.60 10.31
CA ALA A 10 9.14 11.48 11.47
C ALA A 10 9.93 10.81 12.59
N GLN A 11 9.71 9.51 12.82
CA GLN A 11 10.35 8.75 13.91
C GLN A 11 11.48 7.82 13.43
N TYR A 12 11.77 7.76 12.13
CA TYR A 12 12.81 6.87 11.61
C TYR A 12 14.19 7.25 12.15
N ALA A 13 14.84 6.30 12.85
CA ALA A 13 16.14 6.47 13.52
C ALA A 13 16.17 7.66 14.54
N ARG A 14 15.01 7.95 15.17
CA ARG A 14 14.84 9.06 16.13
C ARG A 14 13.99 8.63 17.31
N LEU A 15 14.19 9.27 18.47
CA LEU A 15 13.44 8.99 19.69
C LEU A 15 12.01 9.52 19.64
N HIS A 16 11.76 10.62 18.92
CA HIS A 16 10.48 11.33 18.90
C HIS A 16 9.85 11.29 17.51
N GLY A 17 8.54 11.11 17.48
CA GLY A 17 7.69 11.10 16.29
C GLY A 17 6.63 12.22 16.34
N THR A 18 5.51 11.99 15.64
CA THR A 18 4.41 12.95 15.51
C THR A 18 3.36 12.86 16.64
N ALA A 19 3.47 11.92 17.57
CA ALA A 19 2.63 11.87 18.76
C ALA A 19 3.09 12.94 19.78
N ALA A 20 3.02 14.19 19.40
CA ALA A 20 3.48 15.35 20.17
C ALA A 20 2.93 16.64 19.54
N GLU A 21 2.78 17.71 20.34
CA GLU A 21 2.39 19.04 19.85
C GLU A 21 3.37 19.61 18.81
N TYR A 22 4.64 19.26 18.93
CA TYR A 22 5.73 19.71 18.04
C TYR A 22 6.65 18.58 17.66
N VAL A 23 7.11 18.58 16.42
CA VAL A 23 8.17 17.70 15.94
C VAL A 23 9.19 18.49 15.14
N ALA A 24 10.48 18.33 15.48
CA ALA A 24 11.55 18.88 14.66
C ALA A 24 11.86 17.88 13.54
N ILE A 25 11.78 18.29 12.29
CA ILE A 25 11.97 17.42 11.13
C ILE A 25 12.60 18.18 9.98
N ASP A 26 13.29 17.47 9.09
CA ASP A 26 13.80 18.03 7.84
C ASP A 26 12.62 18.48 6.95
N THR A 27 12.74 19.64 6.33
CA THR A 27 11.72 20.20 5.43
C THR A 27 11.40 19.28 4.25
N LEU A 28 12.35 18.47 3.80
CA LEU A 28 12.12 17.44 2.78
C LEU A 28 11.12 16.36 3.21
N ARG A 29 10.88 16.22 4.50
CA ARG A 29 9.93 15.24 5.09
C ARG A 29 8.60 15.87 5.49
N ALA A 30 8.44 17.17 5.24
CA ALA A 30 7.24 17.95 5.58
C ALA A 30 6.68 18.66 4.33
N PRO A 31 6.28 17.91 3.28
CA PRO A 31 5.68 18.49 2.10
C PRO A 31 4.37 19.19 2.42
N ARG A 32 4.03 20.22 1.61
CA ARG A 32 2.79 20.98 1.76
C ARG A 32 1.57 20.09 1.62
N LEU A 33 0.63 20.22 2.57
CA LEU A 33 -0.72 19.66 2.46
C LEU A 33 -1.60 20.68 1.73
N PRO A 34 -2.29 20.29 0.63
CA PRO A 34 -3.19 21.19 -0.09
C PRO A 34 -4.29 21.78 0.81
N ASP A 35 -4.72 23.00 0.50
CA ASP A 35 -5.66 23.75 1.33
C ASP A 35 -7.06 23.11 1.39
N ASN A 36 -7.45 22.37 0.35
CA ASN A 36 -8.69 21.60 0.28
C ASN A 36 -8.61 20.22 0.96
N THR A 37 -7.45 19.81 1.49
CA THR A 37 -7.26 18.49 2.13
C THR A 37 -7.37 18.62 3.65
N ALA A 38 -8.22 17.84 4.29
CA ALA A 38 -8.34 17.79 5.74
C ALA A 38 -7.08 17.23 6.42
N PHE A 39 -6.81 17.60 7.67
CA PHE A 39 -5.60 17.15 8.39
C PHE A 39 -5.63 15.65 8.72
N ASP A 40 -6.78 15.06 8.96
CA ASP A 40 -6.95 13.63 9.17
C ASP A 40 -6.55 12.83 7.92
N VAL A 41 -6.90 13.32 6.73
CA VAL A 41 -6.41 12.78 5.46
C VAL A 41 -4.89 12.96 5.36
N GLY A 42 -4.38 14.15 5.69
CA GLY A 42 -2.93 14.44 5.73
C GLY A 42 -2.16 13.46 6.61
N ALA A 43 -2.72 13.07 7.75
CA ALA A 43 -2.15 12.08 8.66
C ALA A 43 -2.08 10.67 8.06
N CYS A 44 -2.93 10.35 7.08
CA CYS A 44 -3.00 9.02 6.45
C CYS A 44 -2.06 8.84 5.25
N VAL A 45 -1.67 9.93 4.57
CA VAL A 45 -1.00 9.81 3.26
C VAL A 45 0.53 9.62 3.32
N GLY A 46 1.19 9.77 4.43
CA GLY A 46 2.65 9.66 4.54
C GLY A 46 3.23 8.34 3.98
N ILE A 47 3.64 7.44 4.85
CA ILE A 47 4.28 6.16 4.47
C ILE A 47 3.38 5.28 3.57
N PRO A 48 2.07 5.11 3.82
CA PRO A 48 1.27 4.15 3.03
C PRO A 48 1.19 4.50 1.55
N ILE A 49 0.92 5.76 1.21
CA ILE A 49 0.75 6.16 -0.19
C ILE A 49 2.07 6.16 -0.96
N LEU A 50 3.18 6.54 -0.31
CA LEU A 50 4.51 6.52 -0.92
C LEU A 50 5.00 5.08 -1.18
N THR A 51 4.70 4.15 -0.25
CA THR A 51 4.97 2.72 -0.45
C THR A 51 4.18 2.20 -1.64
N ALA A 52 2.88 2.46 -1.69
CA ALA A 52 2.00 2.06 -2.78
C ALA A 52 2.49 2.61 -4.14
N HIS A 53 2.80 3.91 -4.19
CA HIS A 53 3.35 4.55 -5.38
C HIS A 53 4.64 3.86 -5.86
N ARG A 54 5.56 3.57 -4.95
CA ARG A 54 6.82 2.88 -5.29
C ARG A 54 6.58 1.49 -5.86
N CYS A 55 5.68 0.72 -5.26
CA CYS A 55 5.33 -0.62 -5.74
C CYS A 55 4.72 -0.60 -7.16
N VAL A 56 3.92 0.43 -7.47
CA VAL A 56 3.31 0.56 -8.79
C VAL A 56 4.31 1.01 -9.86
N PHE A 57 5.16 2.02 -9.56
CA PHE A 57 5.88 2.76 -10.60
C PHE A 57 7.39 2.49 -10.70
N ALA A 58 7.96 1.67 -9.80
CA ALA A 58 9.42 1.48 -9.76
C ALA A 58 9.99 0.70 -10.97
N ASP A 59 9.20 -0.19 -11.54
CA ASP A 59 9.65 -1.16 -12.55
C ASP A 59 8.93 -0.96 -13.90
N GLY A 60 8.66 0.29 -14.26
CA GLY A 60 8.06 0.66 -15.53
C GLY A 60 6.54 0.85 -15.47
N ASP A 61 5.96 1.11 -16.63
CA ASP A 61 4.54 1.36 -16.84
C ASP A 61 3.69 0.11 -16.55
N VAL A 62 2.47 0.33 -16.07
CA VAL A 62 1.48 -0.71 -15.78
C VAL A 62 0.23 -0.62 -16.66
N ALA A 63 0.17 0.32 -17.60
CA ALA A 63 -0.99 0.51 -18.45
C ALA A 63 -1.31 -0.78 -19.22
N GLY A 64 -2.57 -1.21 -19.15
CA GLY A 64 -3.06 -2.45 -19.77
C GLY A 64 -2.63 -3.76 -19.10
N GLN A 65 -1.79 -3.70 -18.08
CA GLN A 65 -1.33 -4.87 -17.33
C GLN A 65 -2.39 -5.32 -16.29
N TRP A 66 -2.36 -6.62 -15.98
CA TRP A 66 -3.03 -7.14 -14.78
C TRP A 66 -2.14 -6.95 -13.55
N VAL A 67 -2.63 -6.15 -12.61
CA VAL A 67 -1.97 -5.89 -11.33
C VAL A 67 -2.76 -6.54 -10.20
N LEU A 68 -2.13 -7.45 -9.47
CA LEU A 68 -2.68 -8.05 -8.25
C LEU A 68 -2.23 -7.26 -7.03
N VAL A 69 -3.18 -6.85 -6.19
CA VAL A 69 -2.90 -6.19 -4.91
C VAL A 69 -3.34 -7.08 -3.77
N THR A 70 -2.38 -7.68 -3.04
CA THR A 70 -2.72 -8.50 -1.87
C THR A 70 -3.07 -7.60 -0.68
N GLY A 71 -4.07 -8.01 0.12
CA GLY A 71 -4.54 -7.20 1.23
C GLY A 71 -5.05 -5.83 0.81
N GLY A 72 -5.82 -5.77 -0.29
CA GLY A 72 -6.25 -4.54 -0.96
C GLY A 72 -7.00 -3.54 -0.07
N ALA A 73 -7.68 -4.02 0.98
CA ALA A 73 -8.39 -3.15 1.93
C ALA A 73 -7.47 -2.55 3.03
N GLY A 74 -6.19 -2.95 3.08
CA GLY A 74 -5.22 -2.41 4.02
C GLY A 74 -4.75 -1.00 3.65
N ARG A 75 -4.02 -0.35 4.56
CA ARG A 75 -3.57 1.05 4.40
C ARG A 75 -2.76 1.29 3.12
N VAL A 76 -1.84 0.40 2.77
CA VAL A 76 -1.03 0.49 1.54
C VAL A 76 -1.82 -0.04 0.35
N GLY A 77 -2.47 -1.20 0.49
CA GLY A 77 -3.21 -1.86 -0.60
C GLY A 77 -4.30 -0.97 -1.19
N TYR A 78 -5.02 -0.24 -0.34
CA TYR A 78 -6.08 0.66 -0.77
C TYR A 78 -5.59 1.80 -1.68
N TYR A 79 -4.42 2.35 -1.40
CA TYR A 79 -3.77 3.32 -2.28
C TYR A 79 -3.13 2.65 -3.51
N ALA A 80 -2.61 1.44 -3.37
CA ALA A 80 -2.01 0.72 -4.49
C ALA A 80 -3.02 0.40 -5.60
N ILE A 81 -4.25 0.00 -5.23
CA ILE A 81 -5.35 -0.19 -6.17
C ILE A 81 -5.61 1.10 -6.95
N GLN A 82 -5.73 2.23 -6.25
CA GLN A 82 -6.03 3.53 -6.86
C GLN A 82 -4.88 4.02 -7.77
N TRP A 83 -3.62 3.87 -7.35
CA TRP A 83 -2.48 4.20 -8.19
C TRP A 83 -2.42 3.35 -9.46
N ALA A 84 -2.60 2.04 -9.34
CA ALA A 84 -2.56 1.12 -10.48
C ALA A 84 -3.70 1.40 -11.46
N GLN A 85 -4.93 1.56 -10.97
CA GLN A 85 -6.10 1.86 -11.78
C GLN A 85 -5.95 3.19 -12.54
N ARG A 86 -5.48 4.23 -11.87
CA ARG A 86 -5.21 5.54 -12.51
C ARG A 86 -4.10 5.50 -13.53
N ALA A 87 -3.14 4.61 -13.37
CA ALA A 87 -2.09 4.35 -14.36
C ALA A 87 -2.56 3.48 -15.54
N GLY A 88 -3.84 3.16 -15.62
CA GLY A 88 -4.42 2.38 -16.71
C GLY A 88 -4.25 0.86 -16.57
N ALA A 89 -3.86 0.37 -15.40
CA ALA A 89 -3.83 -1.07 -15.13
C ALA A 89 -5.23 -1.62 -14.88
N ARG A 90 -5.41 -2.90 -15.15
CA ARG A 90 -6.53 -3.71 -14.69
C ARG A 90 -6.18 -4.28 -13.33
N VAL A 91 -7.01 -4.09 -12.33
CA VAL A 91 -6.66 -4.43 -10.95
C VAL A 91 -7.53 -5.57 -10.43
N ILE A 92 -6.88 -6.61 -9.90
CA ILE A 92 -7.50 -7.61 -9.05
C ILE A 92 -6.91 -7.47 -7.64
N ALA A 93 -7.73 -7.60 -6.61
CA ALA A 93 -7.27 -7.50 -5.23
C ALA A 93 -7.57 -8.77 -4.43
N THR A 94 -6.91 -8.94 -3.29
CA THR A 94 -7.33 -9.94 -2.31
C THR A 94 -7.90 -9.28 -1.06
N ALA A 95 -8.95 -9.90 -0.50
CA ALA A 95 -9.58 -9.51 0.75
C ALA A 95 -9.91 -10.74 1.58
N SER A 96 -10.30 -10.58 2.85
CA SER A 96 -10.60 -11.70 3.75
C SER A 96 -12.08 -11.78 4.17
N ASN A 97 -12.89 -10.80 3.77
CA ASN A 97 -14.32 -10.71 4.06
C ASN A 97 -15.00 -9.77 3.06
N GLU A 98 -16.35 -9.79 3.05
CA GLU A 98 -17.17 -9.02 2.11
C GLU A 98 -16.99 -7.49 2.24
N ALA A 99 -16.86 -6.97 3.46
CA ALA A 99 -16.69 -5.54 3.68
C ALA A 99 -15.36 -5.04 3.12
N ASP A 100 -14.28 -5.82 3.26
CA ASP A 100 -12.98 -5.53 2.67
C ASP A 100 -13.00 -5.72 1.15
N ALA A 101 -13.74 -6.70 0.63
CA ALA A 101 -13.92 -6.87 -0.81
C ALA A 101 -14.65 -5.68 -1.44
N LEU A 102 -15.73 -5.21 -0.80
CA LEU A 102 -16.43 -4.00 -1.24
C LEU A 102 -15.50 -2.79 -1.27
N ALA A 103 -14.70 -2.58 -0.21
CA ALA A 103 -13.75 -1.49 -0.17
C ALA A 103 -12.69 -1.58 -1.29
N CYS A 104 -12.21 -2.78 -1.63
CA CYS A 104 -11.30 -2.96 -2.77
C CYS A 104 -11.96 -2.55 -4.10
N SER A 105 -13.23 -2.95 -4.31
CA SER A 105 -13.98 -2.58 -5.51
C SER A 105 -14.23 -1.07 -5.59
N GLU A 106 -14.57 -0.43 -4.47
CA GLU A 106 -14.70 1.03 -4.38
C GLU A 106 -13.40 1.78 -4.67
N ALA A 107 -12.25 1.18 -4.36
CA ALA A 107 -10.93 1.72 -4.67
C ALA A 107 -10.56 1.57 -6.16
N GLY A 108 -11.28 0.73 -6.92
CA GLY A 108 -11.07 0.52 -8.35
C GLY A 108 -10.60 -0.89 -8.75
N ALA A 109 -10.67 -1.88 -7.85
CA ALA A 109 -10.42 -3.27 -8.23
C ALA A 109 -11.58 -3.82 -9.07
N GLU A 110 -11.26 -4.41 -10.23
CA GLU A 110 -12.25 -5.05 -11.12
C GLU A 110 -12.76 -6.38 -10.54
N GLN A 111 -11.88 -7.08 -9.83
CA GLN A 111 -12.14 -8.39 -9.22
C GLN A 111 -11.54 -8.45 -7.82
N VAL A 112 -12.13 -9.28 -6.96
CA VAL A 112 -11.59 -9.53 -5.61
C VAL A 112 -11.66 -11.02 -5.31
N VAL A 113 -10.56 -11.58 -4.80
CA VAL A 113 -10.42 -12.98 -4.38
C VAL A 113 -10.25 -13.05 -2.87
N ASN A 114 -10.81 -14.08 -2.24
CA ASN A 114 -10.61 -14.32 -0.82
C ASN A 114 -9.30 -15.07 -0.58
N HIS A 115 -8.30 -14.36 -0.03
CA HIS A 115 -6.98 -14.96 0.25
C HIS A 115 -6.97 -15.96 1.42
N ARG A 116 -8.09 -16.17 2.12
CA ARG A 116 -8.23 -17.24 3.12
C ARG A 116 -8.58 -18.58 2.50
N GLU A 117 -9.03 -18.58 1.25
CA GLU A 117 -9.37 -19.81 0.53
C GLU A 117 -8.08 -20.43 -0.03
N PRO A 118 -7.78 -21.71 0.27
CA PRO A 118 -6.63 -22.38 -0.32
C PRO A 118 -6.71 -22.38 -1.85
N GLY A 119 -5.58 -22.17 -2.52
CA GLY A 119 -5.53 -22.11 -3.98
C GLY A 119 -6.06 -20.80 -4.56
N TRP A 120 -6.08 -19.72 -3.80
CA TRP A 120 -6.55 -18.42 -4.28
C TRP A 120 -5.73 -17.88 -5.47
N GLY A 121 -4.46 -18.26 -5.59
CA GLY A 121 -3.65 -17.91 -6.77
C GLY A 121 -4.23 -18.48 -8.06
N ARG A 122 -4.69 -19.72 -8.04
CA ARG A 122 -5.38 -20.34 -9.21
C ARG A 122 -6.76 -19.72 -9.46
N GLN A 123 -7.49 -19.38 -8.40
CA GLN A 123 -8.77 -18.66 -8.54
C GLN A 123 -8.57 -17.29 -9.21
N VAL A 124 -7.44 -16.60 -8.97
CA VAL A 124 -7.09 -15.37 -9.71
C VAL A 124 -7.08 -15.66 -11.21
N VAL A 125 -6.34 -16.67 -11.66
CA VAL A 125 -6.26 -17.03 -13.10
C VAL A 125 -7.63 -17.41 -13.66
N GLU A 126 -8.41 -18.17 -12.93
CA GLU A 126 -9.76 -18.59 -13.34
C GLU A 126 -10.69 -17.37 -13.52
N GLN A 127 -10.73 -16.46 -12.56
CA GLN A 127 -11.53 -15.23 -12.64
C GLN A 127 -11.09 -14.31 -13.79
N LEU A 128 -9.83 -14.35 -14.16
CA LEU A 128 -9.28 -13.58 -15.29
C LEU A 128 -9.41 -14.30 -16.64
N GLY A 129 -10.19 -15.40 -16.71
CA GLY A 129 -10.42 -16.15 -17.95
C GLY A 129 -9.15 -16.78 -18.51
N GLY A 130 -8.21 -17.18 -17.65
CA GLY A 130 -6.93 -17.79 -18.00
C GLY A 130 -5.78 -16.79 -18.17
N SER A 131 -6.02 -15.47 -17.99
CA SER A 131 -4.96 -14.47 -17.99
C SER A 131 -4.14 -14.57 -16.71
N GLN A 132 -2.83 -14.30 -16.84
CA GLN A 132 -1.89 -14.30 -15.72
C GLN A 132 -1.54 -12.87 -15.29
N ILE A 133 -0.98 -12.74 -14.10
CA ILE A 133 -0.63 -11.47 -13.48
C ILE A 133 0.74 -10.97 -13.97
N ASP A 134 0.79 -9.70 -14.38
CA ASP A 134 2.01 -9.02 -14.81
C ASP A 134 2.80 -8.45 -13.62
N ARG A 135 2.09 -7.93 -12.62
CA ARG A 135 2.68 -7.31 -11.43
C ARG A 135 1.88 -7.60 -10.18
N VAL A 136 2.58 -7.86 -9.09
CA VAL A 136 2.00 -7.98 -7.75
C VAL A 136 2.48 -6.84 -6.87
N ILE A 137 1.56 -6.28 -6.07
CA ILE A 137 1.85 -5.40 -4.94
C ILE A 137 1.47 -6.14 -3.69
N ASP A 138 2.47 -6.59 -2.95
CA ASP A 138 2.29 -7.62 -1.94
C ASP A 138 2.60 -7.15 -0.52
N VAL A 139 1.70 -7.51 0.41
CA VAL A 139 1.78 -7.15 1.83
C VAL A 139 2.40 -8.23 2.70
N GLU A 140 2.48 -9.48 2.23
CA GLU A 140 2.92 -10.62 3.05
C GLU A 140 3.67 -11.64 2.20
N PHE A 141 4.91 -11.29 1.84
CA PHE A 141 5.68 -12.00 0.83
C PHE A 141 5.86 -13.50 1.12
N GLY A 142 6.31 -13.81 2.33
CA GLY A 142 6.64 -15.19 2.66
C GLY A 142 5.44 -16.12 2.66
N ALA A 143 4.30 -15.66 3.18
CA ALA A 143 3.10 -16.48 3.23
C ALA A 143 2.38 -16.54 1.86
N ASN A 144 2.44 -15.46 1.08
CA ASN A 144 1.76 -15.37 -0.21
C ASN A 144 2.53 -16.00 -1.37
N LEU A 145 3.87 -16.12 -1.27
CA LEU A 145 4.73 -16.54 -2.38
C LEU A 145 4.27 -17.82 -3.09
N PRO A 146 3.86 -18.91 -2.41
CA PRO A 146 3.38 -20.10 -3.09
C PRO A 146 2.18 -19.84 -4.02
N GLU A 147 1.21 -19.10 -3.54
CA GLU A 147 -0.01 -18.76 -4.30
C GLU A 147 0.27 -17.75 -5.42
N LEU A 148 1.21 -16.81 -5.19
CA LEU A 148 1.64 -15.87 -6.21
C LEU A 148 2.28 -16.58 -7.41
N LEU A 149 3.09 -17.63 -7.16
CA LEU A 149 3.70 -18.40 -8.24
C LEU A 149 2.69 -19.14 -9.11
N ASP A 150 1.51 -19.46 -8.59
CA ASP A 150 0.42 -20.11 -9.33
C ASP A 150 -0.31 -19.13 -10.29
N CYS A 151 -0.18 -17.82 -10.11
CA CYS A 151 -0.89 -16.82 -10.93
C CYS A 151 -0.01 -15.89 -11.77
N LEU A 152 1.29 -15.85 -11.52
CA LEU A 152 2.22 -14.98 -12.22
C LEU A 152 2.59 -15.50 -13.61
N ARG A 153 2.70 -14.60 -14.59
CA ARG A 153 3.32 -14.92 -15.88
C ARG A 153 4.85 -14.93 -15.80
N THR A 154 5.49 -15.48 -16.81
CA THR A 154 6.94 -15.31 -17.02
C THR A 154 7.27 -13.83 -17.24
N GLY A 155 8.34 -13.34 -16.63
CA GLY A 155 8.77 -11.94 -16.67
C GLY A 155 7.93 -11.02 -15.77
N ALA A 156 7.15 -11.54 -14.84
CA ALA A 156 6.36 -10.74 -13.91
C ALA A 156 7.21 -10.08 -12.81
N THR A 157 6.66 -9.06 -12.20
CA THR A 157 7.30 -8.35 -11.07
C THR A 157 6.49 -8.52 -9.79
N ILE A 158 7.15 -8.89 -8.70
CA ILE A 158 6.60 -8.87 -7.34
C ILE A 158 7.22 -7.67 -6.62
N ALA A 159 6.43 -6.65 -6.32
CA ALA A 159 6.81 -5.54 -5.45
C ALA A 159 6.23 -5.78 -4.06
N THR A 160 7.07 -6.12 -3.09
CA THR A 160 6.64 -6.45 -1.73
C THR A 160 7.18 -5.47 -0.71
N TYR A 161 6.41 -5.20 0.35
CA TYR A 161 6.77 -4.25 1.39
C TYR A 161 6.65 -4.80 2.82
N SER A 162 6.26 -6.06 2.96
CA SER A 162 6.15 -6.73 4.26
C SER A 162 6.24 -8.25 4.12
N SER A 163 6.67 -8.91 5.19
CA SER A 163 6.65 -10.36 5.37
C SER A 163 6.67 -10.65 6.87
N THR A 164 5.51 -10.54 7.52
CA THR A 164 5.39 -10.60 8.98
C THR A 164 5.10 -12.01 9.48
N VAL A 165 4.27 -12.76 8.76
CA VAL A 165 3.88 -14.13 9.11
C VAL A 165 5.04 -15.10 8.86
N VAL A 166 5.75 -14.91 7.73
CA VAL A 166 6.95 -15.69 7.38
C VAL A 166 8.08 -14.72 7.06
N PRO A 167 8.81 -14.21 8.10
CA PRO A 167 9.79 -13.13 7.93
C PRO A 167 11.01 -13.56 7.11
N GLU A 168 11.37 -14.83 7.11
CA GLU A 168 12.51 -15.41 6.39
C GLU A 168 12.03 -16.57 5.49
N PRO A 169 11.37 -16.27 4.35
CA PRO A 169 10.83 -17.28 3.48
C PRO A 169 11.92 -18.07 2.74
N ILE A 170 11.68 -19.37 2.56
CA ILE A 170 12.49 -20.17 1.64
C ILE A 170 12.06 -19.85 0.22
N LEU A 171 12.99 -19.36 -0.60
CA LEU A 171 12.72 -19.03 -1.99
C LEU A 171 12.89 -20.27 -2.88
N PRO A 172 11.90 -20.65 -3.68
CA PRO A 172 12.03 -21.71 -4.68
C PRO A 172 12.81 -21.16 -5.90
N PHE A 173 14.10 -20.93 -5.71
CA PHE A 173 14.98 -20.20 -6.62
C PHE A 173 14.86 -20.69 -8.06
N ARG A 174 14.89 -22.02 -8.27
CA ARG A 174 14.84 -22.59 -9.62
C ARG A 174 13.52 -22.26 -10.33
N THR A 175 12.39 -22.35 -9.65
CA THR A 175 11.08 -21.98 -10.18
C THR A 175 11.05 -20.52 -10.57
N MET A 176 11.45 -19.63 -9.66
CA MET A 176 11.48 -18.19 -9.89
C MET A 176 12.42 -17.79 -11.03
N MET A 177 13.56 -18.46 -11.13
CA MET A 177 14.53 -18.25 -12.22
C MET A 177 13.94 -18.66 -13.58
N PHE A 178 13.25 -19.81 -13.68
CA PHE A 178 12.62 -20.22 -14.93
C PHE A 178 11.42 -19.35 -15.32
N MET A 179 10.83 -18.65 -14.36
CA MET A 179 9.80 -17.64 -14.61
C MET A 179 10.38 -16.24 -14.91
N ASP A 180 11.70 -16.04 -14.87
CA ASP A 180 12.35 -14.74 -15.07
C ASP A 180 11.75 -13.64 -14.20
N LEU A 181 11.50 -13.92 -12.91
CA LEU A 181 10.81 -13.01 -12.01
C LEU A 181 11.72 -11.89 -11.49
N THR A 182 11.19 -10.69 -11.43
CA THR A 182 11.76 -9.59 -10.66
C THR A 182 11.11 -9.51 -9.29
N VAL A 183 11.90 -9.49 -8.21
CA VAL A 183 11.42 -9.22 -6.85
C VAL A 183 11.99 -7.90 -6.35
N ARG A 184 11.11 -6.95 -6.07
CA ARG A 184 11.44 -5.65 -5.50
C ARG A 184 10.96 -5.55 -4.05
N MET A 185 11.89 -5.45 -3.13
CA MET A 185 11.59 -5.17 -1.72
C MET A 185 11.51 -3.65 -1.53
N VAL A 186 10.39 -3.18 -1.00
CA VAL A 186 10.09 -1.75 -0.87
C VAL A 186 10.00 -1.35 0.59
N ILE A 187 10.79 -0.35 0.96
CA ILE A 187 10.64 0.37 2.23
C ILE A 187 10.93 1.85 1.99
N VAL A 188 10.02 2.72 2.40
CA VAL A 188 10.12 4.17 2.12
C VAL A 188 11.43 4.76 2.66
N TYR A 189 11.91 4.25 3.78
CA TYR A 189 13.15 4.72 4.41
C TYR A 189 14.38 4.59 3.50
N ALA A 190 14.45 3.53 2.69
CA ALA A 190 15.55 3.26 1.77
C ALA A 190 15.28 3.68 0.31
N MET A 191 14.11 4.23 0.00
CA MET A 191 13.82 4.73 -1.35
C MET A 191 14.79 5.85 -1.74
N PRO A 192 15.21 5.93 -3.03
CA PRO A 192 15.93 7.08 -3.55
C PRO A 192 15.14 8.38 -3.33
N GLU A 193 15.83 9.48 -2.99
CA GLU A 193 15.16 10.77 -2.73
C GLU A 193 14.38 11.28 -3.95
N THR A 194 14.87 11.03 -5.16
CA THR A 194 14.15 11.35 -6.40
C THR A 194 12.84 10.60 -6.52
N ALA A 195 12.79 9.34 -6.09
CA ALA A 195 11.57 8.55 -6.10
C ALA A 195 10.57 9.03 -5.02
N LYS A 196 11.07 9.43 -3.83
CA LYS A 196 10.24 10.06 -2.79
C LYS A 196 9.66 11.38 -3.27
N ALA A 197 10.48 12.25 -3.86
CA ALA A 197 10.04 13.54 -4.38
C ALA A 197 8.95 13.39 -5.46
N ARG A 198 9.11 12.43 -6.37
CA ARG A 198 8.10 12.10 -7.37
C ARG A 198 6.80 11.63 -6.71
N ALA A 199 6.88 10.67 -5.79
CA ALA A 199 5.69 10.14 -5.12
C ALA A 199 4.95 11.22 -4.31
N VAL A 200 5.68 12.16 -3.69
CA VAL A 200 5.12 13.32 -2.99
C VAL A 200 4.40 14.24 -3.99
N ALA A 201 5.04 14.60 -5.11
CA ALA A 201 4.45 15.49 -6.10
C ALA A 201 3.18 14.89 -6.71
N ASP A 202 3.21 13.61 -7.10
CA ASP A 202 2.05 12.90 -7.65
C ASP A 202 0.92 12.81 -6.61
N THR A 203 1.25 12.58 -5.33
CA THR A 203 0.27 12.57 -4.23
C THR A 203 -0.38 13.93 -4.06
N GLN A 204 0.42 15.01 -4.01
CA GLN A 204 -0.10 16.38 -3.87
C GLN A 204 -1.04 16.74 -5.03
N ALA A 205 -0.69 16.38 -6.27
CA ALA A 205 -1.56 16.61 -7.43
C ALA A 205 -2.91 15.93 -7.26
N LEU A 206 -2.94 14.66 -6.86
CA LEU A 206 -4.20 13.94 -6.66
C LEU A 206 -5.01 14.44 -5.45
N LEU A 207 -4.36 14.95 -4.41
CA LEU A 207 -5.06 15.56 -3.28
C LEU A 207 -5.74 16.87 -3.70
N VAL A 208 -5.10 17.68 -4.54
CA VAL A 208 -5.70 18.91 -5.11
C VAL A 208 -6.93 18.59 -5.95
N GLU A 209 -6.89 17.52 -6.74
CA GLU A 209 -7.98 17.05 -7.60
C GLU A 209 -9.10 16.33 -6.85
N GLU A 210 -8.97 16.13 -5.51
CA GLU A 210 -9.85 15.26 -4.72
C GLU A 210 -9.97 13.85 -5.32
N GLY A 211 -8.93 13.45 -6.01
CA GLY A 211 -8.88 12.24 -6.81
C GLY A 211 -8.59 10.96 -6.02
N LEU A 212 -8.41 11.03 -4.71
CA LEU A 212 -8.09 9.90 -3.84
C LEU A 212 -9.20 9.64 -2.83
N ARG A 213 -9.49 8.37 -2.63
CA ARG A 213 -10.31 7.90 -1.52
C ARG A 213 -9.41 7.51 -0.36
N HIS A 214 -9.84 7.85 0.86
CA HIS A 214 -9.09 7.59 2.07
C HIS A 214 -9.90 6.68 2.99
N ARG A 215 -9.21 5.77 3.69
CA ARG A 215 -9.86 4.84 4.61
C ARG A 215 -9.43 5.18 6.03
N ILE A 216 -10.19 6.06 6.68
CA ILE A 216 -10.03 6.41 8.09
C ILE A 216 -11.02 5.55 8.87
N ALA A 217 -10.47 4.62 9.66
CA ALA A 217 -11.28 3.68 10.43
C ALA A 217 -11.82 4.32 11.69
N GLN A 218 -11.01 5.15 12.35
CA GLN A 218 -11.37 5.82 13.59
C GLN A 218 -10.50 7.05 13.83
N THR A 219 -11.09 8.06 14.46
CA THR A 219 -10.38 9.23 14.98
C THR A 219 -10.55 9.29 16.49
N LEU A 220 -9.45 9.44 17.22
CA LEU A 220 -9.41 9.46 18.67
C LEU A 220 -8.69 10.73 19.16
N PRO A 221 -9.07 11.30 20.32
CA PRO A 221 -8.28 12.35 20.93
C PRO A 221 -6.92 11.84 21.42
N PHE A 222 -5.93 12.71 21.53
CA PHE A 222 -4.57 12.36 21.96
C PHE A 222 -4.56 11.66 23.34
N ALA A 223 -5.45 12.03 24.23
CA ALA A 223 -5.59 11.39 25.55
C ALA A 223 -5.87 9.86 25.45
N GLU A 224 -6.38 9.40 24.32
CA GLU A 224 -6.69 7.99 24.06
C GLU A 224 -5.64 7.30 23.18
N ILE A 225 -4.43 7.83 23.09
CA ILE A 225 -3.36 7.28 22.23
C ILE A 225 -3.06 5.81 22.55
N ALA A 226 -3.11 5.41 23.81
CA ALA A 226 -2.94 4.01 24.20
C ALA A 226 -4.02 3.12 23.55
N ARG A 227 -5.27 3.56 23.54
CA ARG A 227 -6.37 2.85 22.89
C ARG A 227 -6.18 2.78 21.37
N ALA A 228 -5.63 3.84 20.75
CA ALA A 228 -5.30 3.84 19.32
C ALA A 228 -4.28 2.73 18.98
N HIS A 229 -3.27 2.52 19.82
CA HIS A 229 -2.31 1.43 19.65
C HIS A 229 -2.96 0.06 19.83
N GLU A 230 -3.75 -0.13 20.87
CA GLU A 230 -4.49 -1.39 21.11
C GLU A 230 -5.35 -1.79 19.92
N ILE A 231 -6.13 -0.87 19.35
CA ILE A 231 -6.98 -1.10 18.18
C ILE A 231 -6.15 -1.61 16.97
N ILE A 232 -4.97 -1.03 16.75
CA ILE A 232 -4.06 -1.46 15.68
C ILE A 232 -3.47 -2.85 15.96
N GLU A 233 -3.06 -3.13 17.19
CA GLU A 233 -2.49 -4.40 17.61
C GLU A 233 -3.53 -5.53 17.57
N GLU A 234 -4.76 -5.26 17.98
CA GLU A 234 -5.90 -6.19 17.86
C GLU A 234 -6.22 -6.54 16.39
N GLY A 235 -5.85 -5.67 15.44
CA GLY A 235 -6.17 -5.84 14.03
C GLY A 235 -7.67 -5.82 13.73
N SER A 236 -8.46 -5.24 14.64
CA SER A 236 -9.92 -5.23 14.61
C SER A 236 -10.51 -4.28 13.56
N VAL A 237 -9.72 -3.29 13.11
CA VAL A 237 -10.14 -2.29 12.13
C VAL A 237 -9.27 -2.30 10.87
N ARG A 238 -9.84 -1.86 9.77
CA ARG A 238 -9.13 -1.68 8.50
C ARG A 238 -9.11 -0.20 8.11
N GLY A 239 -7.94 0.27 7.73
CA GLY A 239 -7.72 1.68 7.44
C GLY A 239 -6.81 2.35 8.48
N CYS A 240 -6.76 3.67 8.47
CA CYS A 240 -5.96 4.45 9.40
C CYS A 240 -6.72 4.70 10.69
N VAL A 241 -6.05 4.60 11.83
CA VAL A 241 -6.50 5.19 13.10
C VAL A 241 -5.78 6.51 13.25
N VAL A 242 -6.51 7.59 13.35
CA VAL A 242 -6.00 8.96 13.44
C VAL A 242 -6.14 9.44 14.87
N VAL A 243 -5.10 10.09 15.38
CA VAL A 243 -5.12 10.74 16.70
C VAL A 243 -5.05 12.26 16.49
N THR A 244 -5.94 13.00 17.17
CA THR A 244 -6.00 14.47 17.10
C THR A 244 -5.52 15.08 18.40
N LEU A 245 -4.74 16.14 18.30
CA LEU A 245 -4.27 16.98 19.42
C LEU A 245 -5.32 17.99 19.84
#